data_fe31e761055642778e741b83061cd2ca
#
_entry.id   fe31e761055642778e741b83061cd2ca
#
_cell.length_a   1.000
_cell.length_b   1.000
_cell.length_c   1.000
_cell.angle_alpha   90.00
_cell.angle_beta   90.00
_cell.angle_gamma   90.00
#
_symmetry.space_group_name_H-M   'P 1'
#
loop_
_entity.id
_entity.type
_entity.pdbx_description
1 polymer ?
#
loop_
_entity_poly.entity_id
_entity_poly.type
_entity_poly.pdbx_seq_one_letter_code
_entity_poly.pdbx_strand_id
1 'polypeptide(L)' 'MKENTETHTYDSACAELEQIVADLQNETVSIDDLTAKVERAQALIRFCREKLRQVEDRLQNLNG' A
#
# COMPACT_ATOMS: atom_id res chain seq x y z
N MET A 1 10.22 -2.57 -19.65
CA MET A 1 9.84 -2.53 -19.29
C MET A 1 9.51 -1.92 -18.74
N LYS A 2 9.08 -1.62 -18.56
CA LYS A 2 8.69 -1.21 -18.14
C LYS A 2 8.13 -1.05 -17.41
N GLU A 3 8.37 -1.23 -17.11
CA GLU A 3 7.70 -1.21 -16.32
C GLU A 3 6.79 -0.36 -15.99
N ASN A 4 5.95 -0.53 -15.93
CA ASN A 4 4.92 0.38 -15.70
C ASN A 4 4.87 0.81 -14.27
N THR A 5 5.41 1.95 -14.02
CA THR A 5 5.61 2.40 -12.65
C THR A 5 4.34 2.94 -12.04
N GLU A 6 3.31 3.15 -12.83
CA GLU A 6 2.08 3.70 -12.30
C GLU A 6 1.18 2.67 -11.69
N THR A 7 1.44 1.43 -11.99
CA THR A 7 0.58 0.37 -11.54
C THR A 7 1.23 -0.39 -10.42
N HIS A 8 0.74 -0.20 -9.23
CA HIS A 8 1.18 -1.01 -8.11
C HIS A 8 0.48 -2.34 -8.14
N THR A 9 1.22 -3.38 -7.81
CA THR A 9 0.59 -4.65 -7.48
C THR A 9 0.32 -4.64 -5.97
N TYR A 10 -0.53 -5.56 -5.55
CA TYR A 10 -0.78 -5.70 -4.13
C TYR A 10 0.53 -5.98 -3.38
N ASP A 11 1.35 -6.87 -3.94
CA ASP A 11 2.62 -7.22 -3.30
C ASP A 11 3.55 -6.03 -3.19
N SER A 12 3.65 -5.23 -4.25
CA SER A 12 4.55 -4.09 -4.19
C SER A 12 4.04 -3.02 -3.23
N ALA A 13 2.72 -2.85 -3.15
CA ALA A 13 2.15 -1.90 -2.21
C ALA A 13 2.40 -2.35 -0.77
N CYS A 14 2.26 -3.64 -0.49
CA CYS A 14 2.53 -4.16 0.83
C CYS A 14 4.00 -4.00 1.19
N ALA A 15 4.89 -4.24 0.24
CA ALA A 15 6.32 -4.10 0.50
C ALA A 15 6.67 -2.65 0.83
N GLU A 16 6.10 -1.72 0.08
CA GLU A 16 6.34 -0.31 0.35
C GLU A 16 5.77 0.08 1.70
N LEU A 17 4.59 -0.41 2.02
CA LEU A 17 3.95 -0.10 3.30
C LEU A 17 4.80 -0.62 4.45
N GLU A 18 5.34 -1.84 4.33
CA GLU A 18 6.22 -2.38 5.35
C GLU A 18 7.46 -1.52 5.54
N GLN A 19 8.01 -1.01 4.44
CA GLN A 19 9.16 -0.15 4.51
C GLN A 19 8.81 1.15 5.24
N ILE A 20 7.63 1.70 4.97
CA ILE A 20 7.20 2.92 5.64
C ILE A 20 7.05 2.67 7.13
N VAL A 21 6.46 1.54 7.51
CA VAL A 21 6.31 1.22 8.93
C VAL A 21 7.68 1.12 9.60
N ALA A 22 8.62 0.47 8.95
CA ALA A 22 9.96 0.37 9.49
C ALA A 22 10.59 1.75 9.65
N ASP A 23 10.38 2.62 8.66
CA ASP A 23 10.91 3.98 8.74
C ASP A 23 10.28 4.76 9.88
N LEU A 24 8.98 4.58 10.10
CA LEU A 24 8.29 5.28 11.18
C LEU A 24 8.77 4.84 12.55
N GLN A 25 9.23 3.59 12.66
CA GLN A 25 9.77 3.10 13.91
C GLN A 25 11.18 3.58 14.15
N ASN A 26 11.81 4.14 13.13
CA ASN A 26 13.15 4.68 13.24
C ASN A 26 13.07 6.12 13.75
N GLU A 27 13.66 6.38 14.88
CA GLU A 27 13.50 7.66 15.54
C GLU A 27 14.28 8.78 14.87
N THR A 28 15.02 8.49 13.82
CA THR A 28 15.78 9.53 13.13
C THR A 28 14.98 10.26 12.08
N VAL A 29 13.74 9.88 11.86
CA VAL A 29 12.90 10.49 10.83
C VAL A 29 12.37 11.83 11.34
N SER A 30 12.46 12.85 10.50
CA SER A 30 11.97 14.18 10.87
C SER A 30 10.45 14.21 10.82
N ILE A 31 9.87 15.24 11.44
CA ILE A 31 8.41 15.39 11.46
C ILE A 31 7.87 15.58 10.05
N ASP A 32 8.58 16.37 9.23
CA ASP A 32 8.13 16.56 7.85
C ASP A 32 8.12 15.24 7.09
N ASP A 33 9.15 14.43 7.28
CA ASP A 33 9.21 13.13 6.64
C ASP A 33 8.13 12.21 7.16
N LEU A 34 7.82 12.28 8.45
CA LEU A 34 6.74 11.49 9.02
C LEU A 34 5.42 11.81 8.34
N THR A 35 5.13 13.09 8.17
CA THR A 35 3.90 13.49 7.54
C THR A 35 3.79 12.94 6.14
N ALA A 36 4.85 13.08 5.36
CA ALA A 36 4.86 12.57 3.99
C ALA A 36 4.67 11.06 3.97
N LYS A 37 5.33 10.36 4.89
CA LYS A 37 5.22 8.91 4.92
C LYS A 37 3.83 8.45 5.33
N VAL A 38 3.21 9.15 6.27
CA VAL A 38 1.84 8.81 6.67
C VAL A 38 0.88 9.01 5.51
N GLU A 39 1.04 10.09 4.77
CA GLU A 39 0.20 10.33 3.61
C GLU A 39 0.38 9.24 2.56
N ARG A 40 1.62 8.86 2.33
CA ARG A 40 1.88 7.78 1.38
C ARG A 40 1.29 6.47 1.87
N ALA A 41 1.43 6.19 3.16
CA ALA A 41 0.89 4.96 3.73
C ALA A 41 -0.63 4.92 3.57
N GLN A 42 -1.30 6.04 3.77
CA GLN A 42 -2.74 6.08 3.61
C GLN A 42 -3.16 5.74 2.17
N ALA A 43 -2.42 6.25 1.20
CA ALA A 43 -2.71 5.95 -0.19
C ALA A 43 -2.51 4.46 -0.48
N LEU A 44 -1.44 3.89 0.06
CA LEU A 44 -1.17 2.47 -0.13
C LEU A 44 -2.21 1.60 0.56
N ILE A 45 -2.64 1.98 1.74
CA ILE A 45 -3.68 1.24 2.44
C ILE A 45 -4.96 1.26 1.63
N ARG A 46 -5.32 2.41 1.09
CA ARG A 46 -6.53 2.50 0.27
C ARG A 46 -6.43 1.59 -0.94
N PHE A 47 -5.26 1.60 -1.59
CA PHE A 47 -5.05 0.73 -2.75
C PHE A 47 -5.19 -0.74 -2.37
N CYS A 48 -4.59 -1.15 -1.26
CA CYS A 48 -4.66 -2.54 -0.83
C CYS A 48 -6.08 -2.94 -0.49
N ARG A 49 -6.82 -2.05 0.15
CA ARG A 49 -8.21 -2.35 0.51
C ARG A 49 -9.06 -2.52 -0.73
N GLU A 50 -8.83 -1.69 -1.74
CA GLU A 50 -9.58 -1.84 -2.99
C GLU A 50 -9.28 -3.16 -3.66
N LYS A 51 -8.02 -3.56 -3.65
CA LYS A 51 -7.65 -4.84 -4.24
C LYS A 51 -8.31 -6.00 -3.52
N LEU A 52 -8.28 -5.98 -2.20
CA LEU A 52 -8.92 -7.04 -1.43
C LEU A 52 -10.41 -7.08 -1.68
N ARG A 53 -11.03 -5.93 -1.80
CA ARG A 53 -12.46 -5.85 -2.07
C ARG A 53 -12.78 -6.49 -3.41
N GLN A 54 -11.96 -6.21 -4.42
CA GLN A 54 -12.17 -6.80 -5.73
C GLN A 54 -12.05 -8.31 -5.69
N VAL A 55 -11.10 -8.81 -4.94
CA VAL A 55 -10.92 -10.25 -4.81
C VAL A 55 -12.12 -10.86 -4.09
N GLU A 56 -12.59 -10.22 -3.03
CA GLU A 56 -13.76 -10.71 -2.30
C GLU A 56 -14.99 -10.74 -3.19
N ASP A 57 -15.16 -9.71 -4.00
CA ASP A 57 -16.31 -9.66 -4.91
C ASP A 57 -16.26 -10.81 -5.90
N ARG A 58 -15.07 -11.11 -6.41
CA ARG A 58 -14.93 -12.21 -7.35
C ARG A 58 -15.21 -13.54 -6.69
N LEU A 59 -14.75 -13.72 -5.46
CA LEU A 59 -14.99 -14.95 -4.75
C LEU A 59 -16.48 -15.15 -4.49
N GLN A 60 -17.17 -14.07 -4.15
CA GLN A 60 -18.60 -14.17 -3.94
C GLN A 60 -19.32 -14.53 -5.21
N ASN A 61 -18.89 -13.99 -6.32
CA ASN A 61 -19.51 -14.33 -7.61
C ASN A 61 -19.29 -15.78 -7.96
N LEU A 62 -18.14 -16.33 -7.62
CA LEU A 62 -17.88 -17.74 -7.89
C LEU A 62 -18.74 -18.63 -7.02
N ASN A 63 -19.01 -18.21 -5.82
CA ASN A 63 -19.78 -19.01 -4.88
C ASN A 63 -21.29 -18.90 -5.12
N GLY A 64 -21.66 -17.88 -5.78
CA GLY A 64 -23.06 -17.65 -5.85
C GLY A 64 -23.66 -17.47 -7.09
#